data_724e35023797ee2c96fdd21ed623efc3
#
_entry.id   724e35023797ee2c96fdd21ed623efc3
#
_cell.length_a   1.000
_cell.length_b   1.000
_cell.length_c   1.000
_cell.angle_alpha   90.00
_cell.angle_beta   90.00
_cell.angle_gamma   90.00
#
_symmetry.space_group_name_H-M   'P 1'
#
loop_
_entity.id
_entity.type
_entity.pdbx_description
1 polymer ?
#
loop_
_entity_poly.entity_id
_entity_poly.type
_entity_poly.pdbx_seq_one_letter_code
_entity_poly.pdbx_strand_id
1 'polypeptide(L)'
;MEEKLLEKIDEISDQMIEGIKRIVRIDSVEGTPCEDMPFGKGVNDALEETLKLAHELGFETENVDHMVGIAKYGSGDDYIGIMGHLDVVPVGDGWKKPPFSAYEDENGRIYSRGILDNKDFEELEEETDD
;
A
#
# COMPACT_ATOMS: atom_id res chain seq x y z
N MET A 1 -27.69 11.34 0.06
CA MET A 1 -26.89 10.10 -0.04
C MET A 1 -25.39 10.41 -0.04
N GLU A 2 -24.95 11.31 -0.90
CA GLU A 2 -23.54 11.75 -0.99
C GLU A 2 -22.99 12.33 0.32
N GLU A 3 -23.74 13.24 0.97
CA GLU A 3 -23.35 13.82 2.26
C GLU A 3 -23.16 12.78 3.36
N LYS A 4 -24.05 11.76 3.44
CA LYS A 4 -23.92 10.66 4.40
C LYS A 4 -22.73 9.77 4.12
N LEU A 5 -22.35 9.61 2.86
CA LEU A 5 -21.17 8.86 2.47
C LEU A 5 -19.90 9.61 2.87
N LEU A 6 -19.85 10.91 2.63
CA LEU A 6 -18.73 11.76 3.03
C LEU A 6 -18.55 11.80 4.56
N GLU A 7 -19.64 11.94 5.31
CA GLU A 7 -19.62 11.86 6.77
C GLU A 7 -19.06 10.51 7.25
N LYS A 8 -19.43 9.43 6.59
CA LYS A 8 -18.94 8.09 6.92
C LYS A 8 -17.46 7.93 6.62
N ILE A 9 -16.97 8.49 5.52
CA ILE A 9 -15.55 8.53 5.18
C ILE A 9 -14.78 9.32 6.23
N ASP A 10 -15.28 10.46 6.68
CA ASP A 10 -14.65 11.25 7.74
C ASP A 10 -14.57 10.49 9.06
N GLU A 11 -15.63 9.75 9.43
CA GLU A 11 -15.64 8.91 10.64
C GLU A 11 -14.57 7.82 10.64
N ILE A 12 -14.25 7.25 9.47
CA ILE A 12 -13.26 6.16 9.33
C ILE A 12 -11.88 6.64 8.90
N SER A 13 -11.67 7.94 8.72
CA SER A 13 -10.42 8.49 8.18
C SER A 13 -9.19 8.12 9.01
N ASP A 14 -9.27 8.17 10.33
CA ASP A 14 -8.16 7.79 11.21
C ASP A 14 -7.81 6.30 11.07
N GLN A 15 -8.82 5.44 10.98
CA GLN A 15 -8.64 4.00 10.74
C GLN A 15 -8.01 3.74 9.37
N MET A 16 -8.42 4.47 8.34
CA MET A 16 -7.84 4.39 7.00
C MET A 16 -6.36 4.78 7.01
N ILE A 17 -6.01 5.88 7.66
CA ILE A 17 -4.64 6.37 7.78
C ILE A 17 -3.76 5.34 8.51
N GLU A 18 -4.23 4.78 9.62
CA GLU A 18 -3.51 3.73 10.34
C GLU A 18 -3.31 2.46 9.49
N GLY A 19 -4.32 2.09 8.69
CA GLY A 19 -4.19 1.00 7.73
C GLY A 19 -3.12 1.25 6.68
N ILE A 20 -3.08 2.45 6.10
CA ILE A 20 -2.05 2.86 5.14
C ILE A 20 -0.65 2.79 5.79
N LYS A 21 -0.48 3.39 6.96
CA LYS A 21 0.80 3.37 7.69
C LYS A 21 1.28 1.96 7.98
N ARG A 22 0.37 1.06 8.33
CA ARG A 22 0.66 -0.35 8.61
C ARG A 22 1.30 -1.05 7.41
N ILE A 23 0.84 -0.76 6.21
CA ILE A 23 1.36 -1.37 4.99
C ILE A 23 2.67 -0.70 4.54
N VAL A 24 2.74 0.62 4.52
CA VAL A 24 3.94 1.33 4.04
C VAL A 24 5.15 1.24 4.99
N ARG A 25 4.95 0.77 6.23
CA ARG A 25 6.05 0.47 7.16
C ARG A 25 6.82 -0.81 6.81
N ILE A 26 6.31 -1.60 5.87
CA ILE A 26 6.97 -2.83 5.44
C ILE A 26 7.92 -2.51 4.29
N ASP A 27 9.18 -2.91 4.43
CA ASP A 27 10.16 -2.83 3.36
C ASP A 27 9.83 -3.86 2.28
N SER A 28 9.05 -3.46 1.29
CA SER A 28 8.61 -4.30 0.18
C SER A 28 9.43 -4.14 -1.11
N VAL A 29 10.69 -3.75 -0.98
CA VAL A 29 11.64 -3.80 -2.09
C VAL A 29 11.85 -5.26 -2.50
N GLU A 30 11.85 -5.54 -3.80
CA GLU A 30 12.10 -6.88 -4.32
C GLU A 30 13.46 -7.40 -3.83
N GLY A 31 13.44 -8.61 -3.29
CA GLY A 31 14.60 -9.27 -2.71
C GLY A 31 14.89 -10.61 -3.36
N THR A 32 15.81 -11.35 -2.74
CA THR A 32 16.20 -12.70 -3.22
C THR A 32 15.02 -13.66 -3.13
N PRO A 33 14.63 -14.30 -4.25
CA PRO A 33 13.59 -15.32 -4.24
C PRO A 33 13.95 -16.50 -3.34
N CYS A 34 12.96 -17.01 -2.64
CA CYS A 34 13.07 -18.25 -1.88
C CYS A 34 11.74 -19.01 -1.93
N GLU A 35 11.67 -20.19 -1.32
CA GLU A 35 10.46 -21.00 -1.32
C GLU A 35 9.27 -20.22 -0.77
N ASP A 36 8.16 -20.22 -1.52
CA ASP A 36 6.92 -19.50 -1.21
C ASP A 36 7.06 -17.97 -1.14
N MET A 37 8.19 -17.40 -1.56
CA MET A 37 8.43 -15.97 -1.60
C MET A 37 9.14 -15.58 -2.91
N PRO A 38 8.43 -15.60 -4.05
CA PRO A 38 9.06 -15.44 -5.38
C PRO A 38 9.71 -14.08 -5.60
N PHE A 39 9.31 -13.06 -4.85
CA PHE A 39 9.87 -11.70 -4.93
C PHE A 39 10.63 -11.29 -3.67
N GLY A 40 10.96 -12.25 -2.81
CA GLY A 40 11.65 -12.02 -1.56
C GLY A 40 10.73 -11.82 -0.36
N LYS A 41 11.33 -11.81 0.83
CA LYS A 41 10.60 -11.76 2.09
C LYS A 41 9.78 -10.47 2.28
N GLY A 42 10.36 -9.31 1.96
CA GLY A 42 9.69 -8.03 2.17
C GLY A 42 8.42 -7.88 1.36
N VAL A 43 8.43 -8.28 0.09
CA VAL A 43 7.26 -8.26 -0.78
C VAL A 43 6.20 -9.25 -0.28
N ASN A 44 6.62 -10.44 0.17
CA ASN A 44 5.70 -11.42 0.75
C ASN A 44 5.07 -10.91 2.05
N ASP A 45 5.84 -10.30 2.93
CA ASP A 45 5.32 -9.71 4.18
C ASP A 45 4.28 -8.62 3.89
N ALA A 46 4.50 -7.78 2.87
CA ALA A 46 3.53 -6.77 2.45
C ALA A 46 2.24 -7.41 1.91
N LEU A 47 2.34 -8.47 1.13
CA LEU A 47 1.20 -9.22 0.62
C LEU A 47 0.37 -9.81 1.76
N GLU A 48 1.01 -10.54 2.67
CA GLU A 48 0.32 -11.17 3.80
C GLU A 48 -0.33 -10.15 4.73
N GLU A 49 0.36 -9.06 5.05
CA GLU A 49 -0.18 -8.02 5.92
C GLU A 49 -1.36 -7.28 5.26
N THR A 50 -1.29 -7.03 3.95
CA THR A 50 -2.40 -6.42 3.21
C THR A 50 -3.62 -7.33 3.17
N LEU A 51 -3.44 -8.63 2.93
CA LEU A 51 -4.53 -9.60 2.97
C LEU A 51 -5.14 -9.71 4.38
N LYS A 52 -4.32 -9.67 5.42
CA LYS A 52 -4.77 -9.66 6.80
C LYS A 52 -5.61 -8.41 7.11
N LEU A 53 -5.15 -7.24 6.69
CA LEU A 53 -5.91 -5.99 6.83
C LEU A 53 -7.25 -6.07 6.09
N ALA A 54 -7.26 -6.57 4.86
CA ALA A 54 -8.48 -6.76 4.08
C ALA A 54 -9.47 -7.71 4.78
N HIS A 55 -8.97 -8.80 5.34
CA HIS A 55 -9.79 -9.75 6.11
C HIS A 55 -10.39 -9.10 7.37
N GLU A 56 -9.60 -8.32 8.10
CA GLU A 56 -10.06 -7.56 9.27
C GLU A 56 -11.17 -6.56 8.91
N LEU A 57 -11.13 -6.02 7.67
CA LEU A 57 -12.14 -5.10 7.13
C LEU A 57 -13.38 -5.82 6.58
N GLY A 58 -13.43 -7.15 6.63
CA GLY A 58 -14.60 -7.94 6.21
C GLY A 58 -14.56 -8.46 4.78
N PHE A 59 -13.42 -8.37 4.10
CA PHE A 59 -13.26 -8.96 2.77
C PHE A 59 -12.96 -10.46 2.84
N GLU A 60 -13.42 -11.22 1.85
CA GLU A 60 -12.90 -12.55 1.57
C GLU A 60 -11.55 -12.41 0.88
N THR A 61 -10.53 -13.11 1.39
CA THR A 61 -9.15 -12.95 0.92
C THR A 61 -8.59 -14.26 0.36
N GLU A 62 -7.77 -14.14 -0.67
CA GLU A 62 -7.07 -15.25 -1.30
C GLU A 62 -5.64 -14.82 -1.66
N ASN A 63 -4.68 -15.68 -1.36
CA ASN A 63 -3.30 -15.54 -1.81
C ASN A 63 -3.07 -16.50 -2.98
N VAL A 64 -2.79 -15.97 -4.16
CA VAL A 64 -2.55 -16.76 -5.38
C VAL A 64 -1.04 -16.88 -5.61
N ASP A 65 -0.50 -18.05 -5.36
CA ASP A 65 0.90 -18.41 -5.61
C ASP A 65 1.94 -17.46 -4.97
N HIS A 66 1.59 -16.78 -3.89
CA HIS A 66 2.43 -15.75 -3.25
C HIS A 66 2.84 -14.60 -4.17
N MET A 67 2.07 -14.37 -5.23
CA MET A 67 2.28 -13.32 -6.23
C MET A 67 1.17 -12.29 -6.24
N VAL A 68 -0.08 -12.74 -6.06
CA VAL A 68 -1.27 -11.90 -6.15
C VAL A 68 -2.16 -12.12 -4.94
N GLY A 69 -2.56 -11.04 -4.30
CA GLY A 69 -3.62 -11.04 -3.30
C GLY A 69 -4.94 -10.62 -3.92
N ILE A 70 -6.00 -11.34 -3.60
CA ILE A 70 -7.36 -11.01 -4.02
C ILE A 70 -8.19 -10.75 -2.78
N ALA A 71 -8.90 -9.61 -2.77
CA ALA A 71 -9.87 -9.28 -1.75
C ALA A 71 -11.23 -9.04 -2.42
N LYS A 72 -12.25 -9.77 -2.00
CA LYS A 72 -13.59 -9.70 -2.56
C LYS A 72 -14.60 -9.23 -1.51
N TYR A 73 -15.51 -8.38 -1.94
CA TYR A 73 -16.62 -7.93 -1.10
C TYR A 73 -17.92 -7.97 -1.89
N GLY A 74 -18.97 -8.47 -1.26
CA GLY A 74 -20.28 -8.58 -1.89
C GLY A 74 -20.49 -9.87 -2.67
N SER A 75 -21.54 -9.89 -3.48
CA SER A 75 -21.94 -11.05 -4.28
C SER A 75 -22.65 -10.58 -5.55
N GLY A 76 -22.75 -11.45 -6.53
CA GLY A 76 -23.38 -11.20 -7.82
C GLY A 76 -22.48 -11.61 -8.98
N ASP A 77 -23.00 -11.48 -10.18
CA ASP A 77 -22.31 -11.87 -11.42
C ASP A 77 -21.43 -10.74 -11.97
N ASP A 78 -21.81 -9.50 -11.69
CA ASP A 78 -21.06 -8.31 -12.10
C ASP A 78 -20.14 -7.83 -10.96
N TYR A 79 -18.99 -7.30 -11.30
CA TYR A 79 -18.05 -6.73 -10.34
C TYR A 79 -17.30 -5.53 -10.87
N ILE A 80 -16.81 -4.71 -9.96
CA ILE A 80 -15.83 -3.65 -10.23
C ILE A 80 -14.48 -4.15 -9.73
N GLY A 81 -13.48 -4.16 -10.61
CA GLY A 81 -12.11 -4.54 -10.26
C GLY A 81 -11.23 -3.32 -10.02
N ILE A 82 -10.45 -3.37 -8.95
CA ILE A 82 -9.40 -2.40 -8.64
C ILE A 82 -8.09 -3.15 -8.56
N MET A 83 -7.06 -2.67 -9.25
CA MET A 83 -5.74 -3.29 -9.27
C MET A 83 -4.70 -2.28 -8.80
N GLY A 84 -3.77 -2.74 -8.00
CA GLY A 84 -2.61 -1.99 -7.52
C GLY A 84 -1.43 -2.93 -7.30
N HIS A 85 -0.31 -2.41 -6.83
CA HIS A 85 0.87 -3.21 -6.48
C HIS A 85 1.36 -2.86 -5.07
N LEU A 86 2.12 -3.79 -4.48
CA LEU A 86 2.63 -3.68 -3.11
C LEU A 86 4.15 -3.56 -3.05
N ASP A 87 4.84 -3.94 -4.11
CA ASP A 87 6.28 -3.77 -4.19
C ASP A 87 6.66 -2.30 -4.41
N VAL A 88 7.83 -1.95 -3.94
CA VAL A 88 8.40 -0.60 -4.09
C VAL A 88 9.81 -0.68 -4.64
N VAL A 89 10.27 0.38 -5.29
CA VAL A 89 11.65 0.50 -5.74
C VAL A 89 12.60 0.74 -4.56
N PRO A 90 13.92 0.50 -4.73
CA PRO A 90 14.92 0.85 -3.73
C PRO A 90 14.79 2.29 -3.25
N VAL A 91 15.05 2.52 -1.98
CA VAL A 91 14.75 3.80 -1.33
C VAL A 91 15.64 4.96 -1.78
N GLY A 92 16.86 4.69 -2.29
CA GLY A 92 17.81 5.74 -2.64
C GLY A 92 18.30 6.54 -1.43
N ASP A 93 18.79 7.73 -1.71
CA ASP A 93 19.37 8.64 -0.72
C ASP A 93 18.46 9.84 -0.42
N GLY A 94 18.86 10.67 0.52
CA GLY A 94 18.23 11.96 0.79
C GLY A 94 17.04 11.95 1.74
N TRP A 95 16.71 10.82 2.33
CA TRP A 95 15.63 10.73 3.31
C TRP A 95 15.97 11.45 4.61
N LYS A 96 15.09 12.36 5.04
CA LYS A 96 15.22 13.07 6.33
C LYS A 96 14.74 12.23 7.52
N LYS A 97 13.84 11.30 7.27
CA LYS A 97 13.33 10.31 8.23
C LYS A 97 13.50 8.92 7.62
N PRO A 98 13.50 7.84 8.41
CA PRO A 98 13.62 6.50 7.86
C PRO A 98 12.59 6.23 6.76
N PRO A 99 12.98 5.65 5.60
CA PRO A 99 12.12 5.51 4.42
C PRO A 99 10.83 4.73 4.65
N PHE A 100 10.82 3.80 5.61
CA PHE A 100 9.66 2.99 5.97
C PHE A 100 9.06 3.34 7.33
N SER A 101 9.26 4.58 7.79
CA SER A 101 8.77 5.03 9.10
C SER A 101 7.29 5.44 9.12
N ALA A 102 6.70 5.70 7.94
CA ALA A 102 5.38 6.34 7.84
C ALA A 102 5.29 7.59 8.72
N TYR A 103 6.34 8.41 8.70
CA TYR A 103 6.43 9.62 9.51
C TYR A 103 5.32 10.60 9.13
N GLU A 104 4.55 11.05 10.09
CA GLU A 104 3.53 12.08 9.92
C GLU A 104 3.99 13.37 10.60
N ASP A 105 4.01 14.48 9.85
CA ASP A 105 4.37 15.78 10.37
C ASP A 105 3.18 16.48 11.05
N GLU A 106 3.43 17.65 11.63
CA GLU A 106 2.43 18.46 12.31
C GLU A 106 1.29 18.96 11.41
N ASN A 107 1.49 18.94 10.08
CA ASN A 107 0.49 19.30 9.07
C ASN A 107 -0.30 18.10 8.54
N GLY A 108 -0.07 16.90 9.08
CA GLY A 108 -0.72 15.68 8.65
C GLY A 108 -0.16 15.07 7.36
N ARG A 109 1.04 15.49 6.93
CA ARG A 109 1.71 14.89 5.77
C ARG A 109 2.44 13.63 6.19
N ILE A 110 2.27 12.58 5.41
CA ILE A 110 2.90 11.27 5.65
C ILE A 110 4.03 11.06 4.66
N TYR A 111 5.22 10.73 5.19
CA TYR A 111 6.43 10.49 4.42
C TYR A 111 6.84 9.03 4.58
N SER A 112 6.82 8.29 3.48
CA SER A 112 7.27 6.90 3.44
C SER A 112 7.48 6.45 1.99
N ARG A 113 8.41 5.55 1.76
CA ARG A 113 8.48 4.87 0.46
C ARG A 113 7.19 4.06 0.25
N GLY A 114 6.57 4.18 -0.93
CA GLY A 114 5.34 3.49 -1.25
C GLY A 114 4.04 4.25 -0.91
N ILE A 115 4.15 5.46 -0.34
CA ILE A 115 2.97 6.30 -0.09
C ILE A 115 2.39 6.89 -1.39
N LEU A 116 3.25 7.13 -2.39
CA LEU A 116 2.92 7.49 -3.76
C LEU A 116 3.60 6.53 -4.73
N ASP A 117 3.03 6.36 -5.91
CA ASP A 117 3.64 5.54 -6.95
C ASP A 117 4.94 6.19 -7.45
N ASN A 118 5.97 5.38 -7.64
CA ASN A 118 7.30 5.86 -8.03
C ASN A 118 7.38 6.50 -9.42
N LYS A 119 6.50 6.15 -10.31
CA LYS A 119 6.47 6.72 -11.66
C LYS A 119 6.26 8.22 -11.65
N ASP A 120 5.47 8.71 -10.71
CA ASP A 120 5.19 10.15 -10.57
C ASP A 120 6.42 10.94 -10.13
N PHE A 121 7.35 10.31 -9.41
CA PHE A 121 8.60 10.96 -8.97
C PHE A 121 9.66 11.02 -10.06
N GLU A 122 9.76 10.02 -10.91
CA GLU A 122 10.70 10.02 -12.03
C GLU A 122 10.34 11.10 -13.07
N GLU A 123 9.04 11.32 -13.31
CA GLU A 123 8.57 12.38 -14.21
C GLU A 123 8.82 13.79 -13.64
N LEU A 124 8.79 13.96 -12.33
CA LEU A 124 9.05 15.26 -11.68
C LEU A 124 10.55 15.62 -11.63
N GLU A 125 11.44 14.64 -11.54
CA GLU A 125 12.88 14.87 -11.59
C GLU A 125 13.36 15.26 -12.98
N GLU A 126 12.74 14.75 -14.04
CA GLU A 126 13.06 15.12 -15.43
C GLU A 126 12.59 16.55 -15.79
N GLU A 127 11.53 17.07 -15.15
CA GLU A 127 11.04 18.44 -15.37
C GLU A 127 11.84 19.53 -14.65
N THR A 128 12.68 19.17 -13.69
CA THR A 128 13.47 20.13 -12.91
C THR A 128 14.90 20.34 -13.41
N ASP A 129 15.33 19.63 -14.44
CA ASP A 129 16.66 19.76 -15.07
C ASP A 129 16.68 20.68 -16.31
N ASP A 130 15.64 21.49 -16.50
CA ASP A 130 15.62 22.55 -17.52
C ASP A 130 15.93 23.95 -16.94
#